data_e017c10a37e16c73d0ede34938cb1d1d
#
_entry.id   e017c10a37e16c73d0ede34938cb1d1d
#
_cell.length_a   1.000
_cell.length_b   1.000
_cell.length_c   1.000
_cell.angle_alpha   90.00
_cell.angle_beta   90.00
_cell.angle_gamma   90.00
#
_symmetry.space_group_name_H-M   'P 1'
#
loop_
_entity.id
_entity.type
_entity.pdbx_description
1 polymer ?
#
loop_
_entity_poly.entity_id
_entity_poly.type
_entity_poly.pdbx_seq_one_letter_code
_entity_poly.pdbx_strand_id
1 'polypeptide(L)'
;MAKLLVALVLYASWAKASAESVHFQEWYPQWGLQNVLIDHCNESYQGYVNNNSPACVNEYSSHRNNSECRARLVTDCLLENLPESWKADMAAAAVLLGLLPTILSLIGSNVVETSLLSFRRPLLALLLSFGSPAVYPIRTFDYTNLAELSRPRIGPGVRIRSNSSRIAVLASQYLLALIAIVNLLHVSLELGIKTVCSFDTENQYYPLGWALISLPIHVISSWATWLRMRFQKGGRGKHGSFGQRLADEFTLSAQQRPSTLEFRDESPTFVALSWLSSTAIITQILYGTVVFSSILFLGTAVVGRIIPRYWLSAVLCRAVLMFEIAGIRSTVDVQDEQKVSRIDSAADLSNAY
;
A
#
# COMPACT_ATOMS: atom_id res chain seq x y z
N MET A 1 3.38 -18.40 5.55
CA MET A 1 2.78 -17.10 5.87
C MET A 1 2.98 -16.71 7.34
N ALA A 2 2.57 -17.52 8.33
CA ALA A 2 2.78 -17.20 9.73
C ALA A 2 4.26 -16.93 10.10
N LYS A 3 5.19 -17.72 9.59
CA LYS A 3 6.63 -17.52 9.85
C LYS A 3 7.19 -16.23 9.26
N LEU A 4 6.66 -15.75 8.14
CA LEU A 4 7.08 -14.48 7.51
C LEU A 4 6.51 -13.27 8.28
N LEU A 5 5.26 -13.35 8.72
CA LEU A 5 4.62 -12.37 9.62
C LEU A 5 5.35 -12.33 10.98
N VAL A 6 5.68 -13.49 11.53
CA VAL A 6 6.47 -13.57 12.76
C VAL A 6 7.87 -13.01 12.57
N ALA A 7 8.55 -13.26 11.43
CA ALA A 7 9.85 -12.68 11.12
C ALA A 7 9.77 -11.15 10.95
N LEU A 8 8.71 -10.62 10.33
CA LEU A 8 8.47 -9.17 10.22
C LEU A 8 8.15 -8.52 11.57
N VAL A 9 7.34 -9.18 12.41
CA VAL A 9 7.05 -8.72 13.76
C VAL A 9 8.29 -8.80 14.65
N LEU A 10 9.10 -9.87 14.53
CA LEU A 10 10.37 -10.01 15.24
C LEU A 10 11.41 -8.98 14.76
N TYR A 11 11.46 -8.69 13.44
CA TYR A 11 12.32 -7.65 12.90
C TYR A 11 11.88 -6.25 13.39
N ALA A 12 10.57 -5.98 13.39
CA ALA A 12 10.02 -4.74 13.94
C ALA A 12 10.24 -4.63 15.48
N SER A 13 10.14 -5.73 16.22
CA SER A 13 10.42 -5.74 17.65
C SER A 13 11.93 -5.65 17.96
N TRP A 14 12.79 -6.23 17.09
CA TRP A 14 14.24 -6.10 17.22
C TRP A 14 14.71 -4.69 16.86
N ALA A 15 14.13 -4.09 15.83
CA ALA A 15 14.32 -2.67 15.53
C ALA A 15 13.88 -1.76 16.69
N LYS A 16 12.82 -2.13 17.41
CA LYS A 16 12.34 -1.40 18.59
C LYS A 16 13.27 -1.55 19.81
N ALA A 17 13.91 -2.70 19.98
CA ALA A 17 14.83 -2.94 21.10
C ALA A 17 16.19 -2.23 20.95
N SER A 18 16.59 -1.89 19.70
CA SER A 18 17.80 -1.09 19.42
C SER A 18 17.50 0.40 19.25
N ALA A 19 16.23 0.82 19.34
CA ALA A 19 15.76 2.12 18.87
C ALA A 19 15.69 3.21 19.93
N GLU A 20 16.26 2.97 21.10
CA GLU A 20 16.22 4.00 22.18
C GLU A 20 17.10 5.23 21.90
N SER A 21 17.85 5.24 20.77
CA SER A 21 18.69 6.39 20.38
C SER A 21 19.09 6.43 18.90
N VAL A 22 18.21 6.03 17.96
CA VAL A 22 18.57 5.95 16.53
C VAL A 22 18.40 7.27 15.81
N HIS A 23 17.44 8.12 16.22
CA HIS A 23 17.30 9.47 15.66
C HIS A 23 18.58 10.27 15.92
N PHE A 24 18.94 11.13 14.94
CA PHE A 24 20.12 11.99 14.97
C PHE A 24 21.48 11.27 14.82
N GLN A 25 21.50 9.96 14.57
CA GLN A 25 22.73 9.19 14.29
C GLN A 25 22.96 8.96 12.82
N GLU A 26 21.88 8.75 12.04
CA GLU A 26 21.92 8.54 10.60
C GLU A 26 21.09 9.59 9.86
N TRP A 27 21.73 10.36 8.95
CA TRP A 27 21.13 11.49 8.25
C TRP A 27 21.17 11.33 6.72
N TYR A 28 20.34 12.15 6.06
CA TYR A 28 20.42 12.46 4.64
C TYR A 28 20.75 13.96 4.44
N PRO A 29 21.85 14.38 3.88
CA PRO A 29 23.14 13.72 3.76
C PRO A 29 23.90 13.74 5.10
N GLN A 30 24.58 12.66 5.41
CA GLN A 30 25.14 12.36 6.73
C GLN A 30 26.09 13.42 7.28
N TRP A 31 26.94 14.00 6.43
CA TRP A 31 28.02 14.90 6.86
C TRP A 31 27.56 16.32 7.22
N GLY A 32 26.52 16.88 6.60
CA GLY A 32 26.12 18.28 6.81
C GLY A 32 25.44 18.50 8.15
N LEU A 33 24.39 17.74 8.43
CA LEU A 33 23.64 17.81 9.68
C LEU A 33 24.44 17.30 10.88
N GLN A 34 25.29 16.29 10.66
CA GLN A 34 26.17 15.77 11.70
C GLN A 34 27.17 16.80 12.19
N ASN A 35 27.74 17.64 11.33
CA ASN A 35 28.63 18.71 11.75
C ASN A 35 27.88 19.73 12.59
N VAL A 36 26.72 20.20 12.20
CA VAL A 36 25.92 21.14 12.99
C VAL A 36 25.55 20.54 14.36
N LEU A 37 25.21 19.24 14.40
CA LEU A 37 24.87 18.53 15.62
C LEU A 37 26.05 18.51 16.60
N ILE A 38 27.27 18.21 16.12
CA ILE A 38 28.48 18.10 16.93
C ILE A 38 28.98 19.49 17.33
N ASP A 39 29.01 20.47 16.41
CA ASP A 39 29.63 21.77 16.65
C ASP A 39 28.75 22.70 17.47
N HIS A 40 27.43 22.64 17.31
CA HIS A 40 26.49 23.58 17.92
C HIS A 40 25.52 22.96 18.92
N CYS A 41 25.12 21.68 18.73
CA CYS A 41 24.05 21.06 19.50
C CYS A 41 24.51 19.86 20.34
N ASN A 42 25.80 19.72 20.58
CA ASN A 42 26.37 18.57 21.28
C ASN A 42 25.77 18.38 22.70
N GLU A 43 25.54 19.47 23.45
CA GLU A 43 24.95 19.36 24.78
C GLU A 43 23.53 18.78 24.77
N SER A 44 22.65 19.31 23.89
CA SER A 44 21.30 18.80 23.70
C SER A 44 21.30 17.35 23.22
N TYR A 45 22.23 17.00 22.32
CA TYR A 45 22.39 15.67 21.81
C TYR A 45 22.86 14.65 22.85
N GLN A 46 23.84 15.03 23.69
CA GLN A 46 24.29 14.21 24.83
C GLN A 46 23.18 14.02 25.86
N GLY A 47 22.37 15.04 26.10
CA GLY A 47 21.16 14.95 26.94
C GLY A 47 20.13 13.97 26.39
N TYR A 48 20.00 13.92 25.07
CA TYR A 48 19.11 12.96 24.37
C TYR A 48 19.64 11.53 24.48
N VAL A 49 20.91 11.29 24.16
CA VAL A 49 21.53 9.96 24.17
C VAL A 49 21.62 9.37 25.59
N ASN A 50 22.01 10.18 26.57
CA ASN A 50 22.20 9.73 27.95
C ASN A 50 20.91 9.73 28.77
N ASN A 51 19.77 10.02 28.18
CA ASN A 51 18.48 10.13 28.88
C ASN A 51 18.48 11.13 30.06
N ASN A 52 19.35 12.11 30.01
CA ASN A 52 19.57 13.07 31.11
C ASN A 52 19.53 14.52 30.60
N SER A 53 18.36 15.12 30.57
CA SER A 53 18.18 16.53 30.26
C SER A 53 17.48 17.25 31.42
N PRO A 54 18.16 18.10 32.15
CA PRO A 54 17.57 18.83 33.28
C PRO A 54 16.44 19.78 32.85
N ALA A 55 16.46 20.27 31.61
CA ALA A 55 15.38 21.09 31.06
C ALA A 55 14.04 20.33 30.94
N CYS A 56 14.08 19.06 30.62
CA CYS A 56 12.85 18.23 30.47
C CYS A 56 12.29 17.76 31.82
N VAL A 57 13.10 17.73 32.87
CA VAL A 57 12.66 17.29 34.21
C VAL A 57 11.80 18.35 34.88
N ASN A 58 12.09 19.63 34.66
CA ASN A 58 11.47 20.74 35.39
C ASN A 58 10.20 21.27 34.75
N GLU A 59 10.06 21.16 33.44
CA GLU A 59 8.96 21.80 32.69
C GLU A 59 7.78 20.87 32.40
N TYR A 60 7.96 19.55 32.48
CA TYR A 60 6.98 18.54 32.03
C TYR A 60 6.69 17.43 33.07
N SER A 61 6.65 17.74 34.33
CA SER A 61 6.34 16.76 35.42
C SER A 61 4.90 16.20 35.35
N SER A 62 4.10 16.52 34.35
CA SER A 62 2.71 16.11 34.21
C SER A 62 2.40 15.54 32.82
N HIS A 63 2.65 14.27 32.59
CA HIS A 63 2.03 13.43 31.57
C HIS A 63 2.61 13.32 30.14
N ARG A 64 3.75 13.87 29.78
CA ARG A 64 4.33 13.62 28.45
C ARG A 64 5.74 13.00 28.56
N ASN A 65 6.04 12.00 27.70
CA ASN A 65 7.29 11.25 27.73
C ASN A 65 8.52 12.17 27.71
N ASN A 66 9.40 12.01 28.68
CA ASN A 66 10.68 12.75 28.76
C ASN A 66 11.55 12.58 27.49
N SER A 67 11.34 11.51 26.72
CA SER A 67 12.02 11.24 25.45
C SER A 67 11.62 12.20 24.33
N GLU A 68 10.32 12.51 24.18
CA GLU A 68 9.82 13.47 23.18
C GLU A 68 10.38 14.87 23.45
N CYS A 69 10.41 15.30 24.72
CA CYS A 69 11.00 16.58 25.09
C CYS A 69 12.48 16.69 24.70
N ARG A 70 13.26 15.64 24.97
CA ARG A 70 14.69 15.61 24.62
C ARG A 70 14.93 15.63 23.11
N ALA A 71 14.16 14.84 22.35
CA ALA A 71 14.25 14.84 20.89
C ALA A 71 13.89 16.23 20.31
N ARG A 72 12.90 16.90 20.90
CA ARG A 72 12.49 18.25 20.50
C ARG A 72 13.57 19.28 20.76
N LEU A 73 14.25 19.23 21.92
CA LEU A 73 15.37 20.14 22.22
C LEU A 73 16.51 20.02 21.19
N VAL A 74 16.82 18.80 20.75
CA VAL A 74 17.82 18.59 19.68
C VAL A 74 17.31 19.15 18.36
N THR A 75 16.04 18.92 18.02
CA THR A 75 15.43 19.43 16.78
C THR A 75 15.42 20.95 16.74
N ASP A 76 15.03 21.61 17.83
CA ASP A 76 14.98 23.07 17.93
C ASP A 76 16.39 23.67 17.81
N CYS A 77 17.38 23.09 18.50
CA CYS A 77 18.78 23.52 18.38
C CYS A 77 19.31 23.40 16.96
N LEU A 78 19.02 22.27 16.27
CA LEU A 78 19.41 22.08 14.87
C LEU A 78 18.75 23.12 13.96
N LEU A 79 17.45 23.37 14.13
CA LEU A 79 16.71 24.36 13.33
C LEU A 79 17.22 25.78 13.54
N GLU A 80 17.67 26.15 14.75
CA GLU A 80 18.27 27.45 15.01
C GLU A 80 19.61 27.63 14.29
N ASN A 81 20.45 26.61 14.26
CA ASN A 81 21.81 26.68 13.73
C ASN A 81 21.95 26.31 12.25
N LEU A 82 20.85 25.92 11.58
CA LEU A 82 20.87 25.63 10.15
C LEU A 82 20.83 26.92 9.31
N PRO A 83 21.60 26.99 8.19
CA PRO A 83 21.51 28.08 7.22
C PRO A 83 20.09 28.23 6.65
N GLU A 84 19.66 29.46 6.39
CA GLU A 84 18.34 29.74 5.80
C GLU A 84 18.12 29.07 4.43
N SER A 85 19.19 28.92 3.63
CA SER A 85 19.12 28.19 2.35
C SER A 85 18.74 26.72 2.53
N TRP A 86 19.20 26.09 3.61
CA TRP A 86 18.84 24.70 3.91
C TRP A 86 17.40 24.58 4.40
N LYS A 87 16.95 25.54 5.21
CA LYS A 87 15.54 25.60 5.65
C LYS A 87 14.59 25.75 4.46
N ALA A 88 14.96 26.59 3.47
CA ALA A 88 14.20 26.75 2.25
C ALA A 88 14.18 25.46 1.41
N ASP A 89 15.31 24.74 1.27
CA ASP A 89 15.39 23.46 0.59
C ASP A 89 14.54 22.37 1.28
N MET A 90 14.58 22.32 2.62
CA MET A 90 13.72 21.43 3.40
C MET A 90 12.23 21.73 3.22
N ALA A 91 11.85 23.02 3.18
CA ALA A 91 10.46 23.42 2.92
C ALA A 91 9.98 22.97 1.53
N ALA A 92 10.81 23.13 0.49
CA ALA A 92 10.51 22.63 -0.84
C ALA A 92 10.41 21.10 -0.87
N ALA A 93 11.30 20.40 -0.18
CA ALA A 93 11.29 18.95 -0.03
C ALA A 93 10.00 18.45 0.65
N ALA A 94 9.55 19.12 1.71
CA ALA A 94 8.31 18.80 2.42
C ALA A 94 7.07 18.93 1.52
N VAL A 95 7.02 19.95 0.63
CA VAL A 95 5.94 20.08 -0.35
C VAL A 95 5.94 18.91 -1.33
N LEU A 96 7.09 18.54 -1.89
CA LEU A 96 7.20 17.42 -2.82
C LEU A 96 6.80 16.09 -2.16
N LEU A 97 7.24 15.86 -0.93
CA LEU A 97 6.87 14.66 -0.16
C LEU A 97 5.39 14.67 0.22
N GLY A 98 4.82 15.80 0.60
CA GLY A 98 3.40 15.93 0.93
C GLY A 98 2.47 15.59 -0.25
N LEU A 99 2.93 15.80 -1.49
CA LEU A 99 2.20 15.39 -2.70
C LEU A 99 2.33 13.91 -3.03
N LEU A 100 3.33 13.22 -2.46
CA LEU A 100 3.65 11.82 -2.79
C LEU A 100 2.46 10.86 -2.59
N PRO A 101 1.70 10.88 -1.47
CA PRO A 101 0.55 10.00 -1.26
C PRO A 101 -0.51 10.18 -2.35
N THR A 102 -0.79 11.41 -2.75
CA THR A 102 -1.78 11.71 -3.80
C THR A 102 -1.30 11.20 -5.17
N ILE A 103 -0.05 11.46 -5.53
CA ILE A 103 0.53 10.98 -6.81
C ILE A 103 0.54 9.45 -6.86
N LEU A 104 0.95 8.80 -5.78
CA LEU A 104 0.97 7.35 -5.69
C LEU A 104 -0.43 6.74 -5.74
N SER A 105 -1.45 7.42 -5.19
CA SER A 105 -2.82 6.94 -5.26
C SER A 105 -3.36 6.89 -6.69
N LEU A 106 -2.93 7.79 -7.58
CA LEU A 106 -3.34 7.79 -8.99
C LEU A 106 -2.78 6.58 -9.76
N ILE A 107 -1.62 6.05 -9.33
CA ILE A 107 -0.96 4.90 -9.95
C ILE A 107 -1.31 3.60 -9.20
N GLY A 108 -1.78 3.72 -7.98
CA GLY A 108 -2.03 2.63 -7.05
C GLY A 108 -2.96 1.55 -7.59
N SER A 109 -3.00 0.43 -6.87
CA SER A 109 -3.86 -0.70 -7.20
C SER A 109 -5.33 -0.36 -6.95
N ASN A 110 -6.19 -0.72 -7.90
CA ASN A 110 -7.64 -0.60 -7.72
C ASN A 110 -8.13 -1.71 -6.79
N VAL A 111 -8.87 -1.35 -5.74
CA VAL A 111 -9.41 -2.32 -4.75
C VAL A 111 -10.31 -3.38 -5.39
N VAL A 112 -11.09 -3.03 -6.42
CA VAL A 112 -11.96 -3.98 -7.12
C VAL A 112 -11.15 -4.98 -7.93
N GLU A 113 -10.14 -4.54 -8.66
CA GLU A 113 -9.27 -5.42 -9.44
C GLU A 113 -8.49 -6.38 -8.53
N THR A 114 -7.97 -5.87 -7.40
CA THR A 114 -7.29 -6.70 -6.39
C THR A 114 -8.26 -7.71 -5.76
N SER A 115 -9.50 -7.30 -5.50
CA SER A 115 -10.54 -8.19 -5.00
C SER A 115 -10.89 -9.29 -6.00
N LEU A 116 -11.04 -8.98 -7.29
CA LEU A 116 -11.24 -9.98 -8.35
C LEU A 116 -10.08 -10.98 -8.41
N LEU A 117 -8.85 -10.50 -8.29
CA LEU A 117 -7.67 -11.37 -8.24
C LEU A 117 -7.71 -12.28 -7.00
N SER A 118 -8.16 -11.78 -5.86
CA SER A 118 -8.20 -12.53 -4.60
C SER A 118 -9.10 -13.77 -4.65
N PHE A 119 -10.13 -13.78 -5.50
CA PHE A 119 -10.97 -14.96 -5.71
C PHE A 119 -10.26 -16.11 -6.43
N ARG A 120 -9.28 -15.79 -7.28
CA ARG A 120 -8.55 -16.78 -8.07
C ARG A 120 -7.17 -17.08 -7.52
N ARG A 121 -6.45 -16.06 -7.07
CA ARG A 121 -5.08 -16.11 -6.58
C ARG A 121 -4.92 -15.25 -5.31
N PRO A 122 -5.45 -15.73 -4.16
CA PRO A 122 -5.50 -14.95 -2.92
C PRO A 122 -4.12 -14.60 -2.38
N LEU A 123 -3.12 -15.47 -2.53
CA LEU A 123 -1.76 -15.20 -2.06
C LEU A 123 -1.10 -14.08 -2.87
N LEU A 124 -1.21 -14.15 -4.21
CA LEU A 124 -0.66 -13.10 -5.06
C LEU A 124 -1.37 -11.76 -4.81
N ALA A 125 -2.70 -11.76 -4.68
CA ALA A 125 -3.47 -10.55 -4.37
C ALA A 125 -3.02 -9.92 -3.05
N LEU A 126 -2.76 -10.74 -2.02
CA LEU A 126 -2.25 -10.27 -0.72
C LEU A 126 -0.85 -9.65 -0.86
N LEU A 127 0.07 -10.30 -1.60
CA LEU A 127 1.41 -9.77 -1.81
C LEU A 127 1.40 -8.45 -2.58
N LEU A 128 0.57 -8.34 -3.62
CA LEU A 128 0.42 -7.09 -4.38
C LEU A 128 -0.19 -5.97 -3.54
N SER A 129 -1.16 -6.28 -2.68
CA SER A 129 -1.74 -5.33 -1.72
C SER A 129 -0.72 -4.83 -0.71
N PHE A 130 0.20 -5.70 -0.28
CA PHE A 130 1.26 -5.36 0.65
C PHE A 130 2.39 -4.53 -0.01
N GLY A 131 2.71 -4.83 -1.28
CA GLY A 131 3.75 -4.11 -2.04
C GLY A 131 3.30 -2.78 -2.64
N SER A 132 1.98 -2.49 -2.65
CA SER A 132 1.44 -1.24 -3.16
C SER A 132 1.24 -0.23 -2.02
N PRO A 133 2.02 0.87 -1.98
CA PRO A 133 1.97 1.83 -0.86
C PRO A 133 0.69 2.66 -0.83
N ALA A 134 -0.06 2.71 -1.93
CA ALA A 134 -1.26 3.52 -2.05
C ALA A 134 -2.34 2.81 -2.87
N VAL A 135 -3.57 3.19 -2.61
CA VAL A 135 -4.77 2.64 -3.22
C VAL A 135 -5.40 3.68 -4.13
N TYR A 136 -5.82 3.26 -5.33
CA TYR A 136 -6.50 4.15 -6.26
C TYR A 136 -7.88 4.53 -5.71
N PRO A 137 -8.19 5.85 -5.54
CA PRO A 137 -9.50 6.29 -5.10
C PRO A 137 -10.50 6.06 -6.24
N ILE A 138 -11.31 5.01 -6.13
CA ILE A 138 -12.50 4.89 -6.95
C ILE A 138 -13.42 6.04 -6.55
N ARG A 139 -14.18 6.58 -7.51
CA ARG A 139 -15.20 7.58 -7.20
C ARG A 139 -15.97 7.14 -5.97
N THR A 140 -15.86 7.91 -4.92
CA THR A 140 -16.47 7.64 -3.64
C THR A 140 -17.95 7.41 -3.92
N PHE A 141 -18.46 6.21 -3.58
CA PHE A 141 -19.84 5.78 -3.80
C PHE A 141 -20.23 5.25 -5.20
N ASP A 142 -19.31 5.16 -6.15
CA ASP A 142 -19.61 4.57 -7.46
C ASP A 142 -19.24 3.07 -7.48
N TYR A 143 -19.97 2.29 -6.68
CA TYR A 143 -19.85 0.83 -6.61
C TYR A 143 -20.65 0.12 -7.72
N THR A 144 -21.37 0.87 -8.57
CA THR A 144 -22.24 0.33 -9.62
C THR A 144 -21.46 -0.23 -10.81
N ASN A 145 -20.19 0.12 -11.00
CA ASN A 145 -19.40 -0.25 -12.18
C ASN A 145 -18.61 -1.56 -12.06
N LEU A 146 -18.93 -2.43 -11.08
CA LEU A 146 -18.27 -3.74 -10.99
C LEU A 146 -18.50 -4.60 -12.25
N ALA A 147 -19.68 -4.51 -12.83
CA ALA A 147 -20.03 -5.19 -14.08
C ALA A 147 -19.21 -4.66 -15.26
N GLU A 148 -18.99 -3.36 -15.34
CA GLU A 148 -18.20 -2.73 -16.41
C GLU A 148 -16.71 -3.07 -16.34
N LEU A 149 -16.15 -3.24 -15.14
CA LEU A 149 -14.78 -3.73 -14.95
C LEU A 149 -14.60 -5.19 -15.37
N SER A 150 -15.68 -5.98 -15.35
CA SER A 150 -15.67 -7.39 -15.74
C SER A 150 -15.93 -7.60 -17.24
N ARG A 151 -16.33 -6.54 -17.98
CA ARG A 151 -16.57 -6.65 -19.44
C ARG A 151 -15.30 -7.07 -20.16
N PRO A 152 -15.40 -8.03 -21.08
CA PRO A 152 -14.27 -8.43 -21.91
C PRO A 152 -13.83 -7.24 -22.77
N ARG A 153 -12.67 -6.66 -22.46
CA ARG A 153 -12.01 -5.74 -23.39
C ARG A 153 -11.35 -6.58 -24.47
N ILE A 154 -11.63 -6.26 -25.73
CA ILE A 154 -11.03 -6.86 -26.91
C ILE A 154 -9.53 -6.63 -26.85
N GLY A 155 -8.81 -7.57 -26.26
CA GLY A 155 -7.35 -7.61 -26.22
C GLY A 155 -6.93 -9.08 -26.20
N PRO A 156 -5.89 -9.48 -26.95
CA PRO A 156 -5.43 -10.86 -26.92
C PRO A 156 -4.93 -11.15 -25.50
N GLY A 157 -5.70 -11.92 -24.74
CA GLY A 157 -5.17 -12.53 -23.52
C GLY A 157 -3.91 -13.29 -23.90
N VAL A 158 -2.77 -12.92 -23.29
CA VAL A 158 -1.48 -13.54 -23.61
C VAL A 158 -1.55 -15.01 -23.21
N ARG A 159 -1.95 -15.88 -24.16
CA ARG A 159 -2.01 -17.32 -23.96
C ARG A 159 -0.60 -17.90 -24.13
N ILE A 160 0.08 -18.09 -23.01
CA ILE A 160 1.43 -18.65 -23.00
C ILE A 160 1.32 -20.17 -23.25
N ARG A 161 1.85 -20.62 -24.40
CA ARG A 161 1.73 -22.01 -24.85
C ARG A 161 2.81 -22.94 -24.27
N SER A 162 4.00 -22.41 -24.00
CA SER A 162 5.12 -23.19 -23.45
C SER A 162 5.01 -23.35 -21.93
N ASN A 163 5.24 -24.57 -21.43
CA ASN A 163 5.21 -24.83 -19.99
C ASN A 163 6.34 -24.10 -19.24
N SER A 164 7.53 -24.03 -19.82
CA SER A 164 8.67 -23.29 -19.25
C SER A 164 8.38 -21.79 -19.13
N SER A 165 7.77 -21.18 -20.16
CA SER A 165 7.40 -19.77 -20.13
C SER A 165 6.31 -19.49 -19.09
N ARG A 166 5.39 -20.43 -18.85
CA ARG A 166 4.37 -20.30 -17.79
C ARG A 166 5.00 -20.23 -16.40
N ILE A 167 5.94 -21.16 -16.12
CA ILE A 167 6.65 -21.20 -14.84
C ILE A 167 7.48 -19.91 -14.68
N ALA A 168 8.16 -19.46 -15.74
CA ALA A 168 8.95 -18.24 -15.71
C ALA A 168 8.10 -17.00 -15.40
N VAL A 169 6.94 -16.84 -16.05
CA VAL A 169 6.01 -15.72 -15.78
C VAL A 169 5.46 -15.81 -14.37
N LEU A 170 5.07 -16.98 -13.91
CA LEU A 170 4.58 -17.19 -12.54
C LEU A 170 5.67 -16.80 -11.51
N ALA A 171 6.88 -17.31 -11.68
CA ALA A 171 8.00 -17.00 -10.80
C ALA A 171 8.33 -15.50 -10.81
N SER A 172 8.30 -14.86 -11.99
CA SER A 172 8.56 -13.42 -12.11
C SER A 172 7.52 -12.58 -11.38
N GLN A 173 6.22 -12.95 -11.39
CA GLN A 173 5.17 -12.23 -10.68
C GLN A 173 5.40 -12.24 -9.17
N TYR A 174 5.70 -13.39 -8.58
CA TYR A 174 5.99 -13.48 -7.15
C TYR A 174 7.30 -12.77 -6.79
N LEU A 175 8.32 -12.89 -7.63
CA LEU A 175 9.59 -12.20 -7.42
C LEU A 175 9.43 -10.68 -7.45
N LEU A 176 8.71 -10.14 -8.45
CA LEU A 176 8.44 -8.71 -8.56
C LEU A 176 7.61 -8.20 -7.37
N ALA A 177 6.60 -8.96 -6.92
CA ALA A 177 5.82 -8.61 -5.74
C ALA A 177 6.69 -8.58 -4.47
N LEU A 178 7.60 -9.55 -4.29
CA LEU A 178 8.52 -9.58 -3.16
C LEU A 178 9.54 -8.43 -3.22
N ILE A 179 10.08 -8.12 -4.39
CA ILE A 179 10.98 -6.97 -4.58
C ILE A 179 10.25 -5.67 -4.22
N ALA A 180 9.01 -5.49 -4.66
CA ALA A 180 8.20 -4.32 -4.33
C ALA A 180 7.98 -4.18 -2.81
N ILE A 181 7.66 -5.29 -2.12
CA ILE A 181 7.49 -5.31 -0.67
C ILE A 181 8.79 -4.94 0.05
N VAL A 182 9.90 -5.59 -0.29
CA VAL A 182 11.19 -5.33 0.36
C VAL A 182 11.63 -3.88 0.14
N ASN A 183 11.50 -3.38 -1.08
CA ASN A 183 11.82 -1.99 -1.39
C ASN A 183 10.93 -1.01 -0.61
N LEU A 184 9.63 -1.26 -0.54
CA LEU A 184 8.67 -0.42 0.20
C LEU A 184 8.99 -0.38 1.69
N LEU A 185 9.22 -1.54 2.30
CA LEU A 185 9.57 -1.63 3.72
C LEU A 185 10.90 -0.94 4.00
N HIS A 186 11.91 -1.19 3.15
CA HIS A 186 13.23 -0.59 3.32
C HIS A 186 13.17 0.94 3.23
N VAL A 187 12.52 1.51 2.19
CA VAL A 187 12.47 2.97 2.02
C VAL A 187 11.66 3.63 3.12
N SER A 188 10.58 2.99 3.60
CA SER A 188 9.74 3.54 4.67
C SER A 188 10.45 3.52 6.03
N LEU A 189 11.20 2.46 6.33
CA LEU A 189 12.01 2.36 7.54
C LEU A 189 13.21 3.33 7.48
N GLU A 190 13.93 3.34 6.36
CA GLU A 190 15.06 4.23 6.15
C GLU A 190 14.64 5.71 6.30
N LEU A 191 13.49 6.07 5.73
CA LEU A 191 12.95 7.42 5.86
C LEU A 191 12.61 7.75 7.31
N GLY A 192 11.94 6.85 8.03
CA GLY A 192 11.59 7.07 9.44
C GLY A 192 12.80 7.17 10.37
N ILE A 193 13.88 6.42 10.10
CA ILE A 193 15.11 6.45 10.91
C ILE A 193 15.93 7.72 10.64
N LYS A 194 16.10 8.10 9.37
CA LYS A 194 16.98 9.18 8.92
C LYS A 194 16.34 10.56 8.94
N THR A 195 15.09 10.67 9.33
CA THR A 195 14.35 11.94 9.41
C THR A 195 13.51 11.99 10.67
N VAL A 196 12.98 13.17 10.96
CA VAL A 196 12.15 13.42 12.14
C VAL A 196 10.84 14.07 11.68
N CYS A 197 9.71 13.66 12.24
CA CYS A 197 8.43 14.32 12.02
C CYS A 197 8.26 15.51 12.98
N SER A 198 7.83 16.66 12.48
CA SER A 198 7.71 17.89 13.27
C SER A 198 6.67 17.80 14.39
N PHE A 199 5.62 16.99 14.24
CA PHE A 199 4.55 16.84 15.23
C PHE A 199 4.84 15.78 16.30
N ASP A 200 5.72 14.84 16.00
CA ASP A 200 6.19 13.81 16.94
C ASP A 200 7.63 13.42 16.57
N THR A 201 8.55 13.90 17.35
CA THR A 201 9.99 13.77 17.08
C THR A 201 10.59 12.44 17.52
N GLU A 202 9.82 11.60 18.23
CA GLU A 202 10.30 10.33 18.75
C GLU A 202 9.97 9.14 17.84
N ASN A 203 8.83 9.17 17.17
CA ASN A 203 8.31 8.00 16.49
C ASN A 203 8.77 7.89 15.03
N GLN A 204 9.60 6.93 14.76
CA GLN A 204 10.19 6.64 13.44
C GLN A 204 9.27 5.82 12.51
N TYR A 205 8.11 5.33 12.99
CA TYR A 205 7.28 4.39 12.25
C TYR A 205 6.17 5.03 11.42
N TYR A 206 6.02 6.34 11.38
CA TYR A 206 4.96 7.02 10.65
C TYR A 206 4.95 6.71 9.15
N PRO A 207 6.08 6.79 8.40
CA PRO A 207 6.08 6.45 6.97
C PRO A 207 5.75 4.97 6.72
N LEU A 208 6.24 4.08 7.59
CA LEU A 208 5.93 2.65 7.52
C LEU A 208 4.46 2.39 7.82
N GLY A 209 3.90 3.02 8.87
CA GLY A 209 2.49 2.91 9.22
C GLY A 209 1.59 3.32 8.06
N TRP A 210 1.89 4.43 7.39
CA TRP A 210 1.18 4.87 6.20
C TRP A 210 1.20 3.81 5.08
N ALA A 211 2.37 3.24 4.78
CA ALA A 211 2.51 2.23 3.74
C ALA A 211 1.72 0.95 4.07
N LEU A 212 1.64 0.57 5.36
CA LEU A 212 0.93 -0.63 5.81
C LEU A 212 -0.60 -0.47 5.85
N ILE A 213 -1.14 0.74 5.93
CA ILE A 213 -2.59 0.99 5.92
C ILE A 213 -3.25 0.52 4.62
N SER A 214 -2.52 0.47 3.50
CA SER A 214 -3.04 -0.05 2.23
C SER A 214 -3.55 -1.50 2.34
N LEU A 215 -2.90 -2.34 3.16
CA LEU A 215 -3.25 -3.75 3.31
C LEU A 215 -4.66 -3.97 3.88
N PRO A 216 -5.04 -3.43 5.07
CA PRO A 216 -6.40 -3.57 5.58
C PRO A 216 -7.45 -2.99 4.65
N ILE A 217 -7.18 -1.92 3.91
CA ILE A 217 -8.10 -1.37 2.91
C ILE A 217 -8.42 -2.41 1.84
N HIS A 218 -7.41 -3.06 1.27
CA HIS A 218 -7.60 -4.13 0.28
C HIS A 218 -8.34 -5.35 0.86
N VAL A 219 -8.09 -5.72 2.11
CA VAL A 219 -8.77 -6.83 2.79
C VAL A 219 -10.26 -6.52 2.99
N ILE A 220 -10.59 -5.33 3.51
CA ILE A 220 -11.98 -4.89 3.72
C ILE A 220 -12.73 -4.85 2.38
N SER A 221 -12.11 -4.29 1.35
CA SER A 221 -12.70 -4.20 0.01
C SER A 221 -12.87 -5.59 -0.64
N SER A 222 -11.91 -6.50 -0.45
CA SER A 222 -12.04 -7.88 -0.93
C SER A 222 -13.19 -8.60 -0.23
N TRP A 223 -13.38 -8.36 1.05
CA TRP A 223 -14.51 -8.90 1.80
C TRP A 223 -15.84 -8.33 1.32
N ALA A 224 -15.95 -7.02 1.13
CA ALA A 224 -17.13 -6.39 0.55
C ALA A 224 -17.48 -7.00 -0.81
N THR A 225 -16.49 -7.11 -1.69
CA THR A 225 -16.65 -7.69 -3.03
C THR A 225 -17.09 -9.18 -2.96
N TRP A 226 -16.55 -9.94 -2.00
CA TRP A 226 -16.93 -11.34 -1.76
C TRP A 226 -18.40 -11.50 -1.35
N LEU A 227 -18.98 -10.55 -0.63
CA LEU A 227 -20.40 -10.57 -0.28
C LEU A 227 -21.30 -10.36 -1.50
N ARG A 228 -20.85 -9.58 -2.49
CA ARG A 228 -21.64 -9.22 -3.69
C ARG A 228 -21.44 -10.14 -4.87
N MET A 229 -20.24 -10.73 -5.01
CA MET A 229 -19.88 -11.53 -6.16
C MET A 229 -19.69 -13.00 -5.81
N ARG A 230 -20.14 -13.89 -6.70
CA ARG A 230 -19.89 -15.31 -6.60
C ARG A 230 -19.36 -15.84 -7.92
N PHE A 231 -18.18 -16.47 -7.88
CA PHE A 231 -17.68 -17.21 -9.02
C PHE A 231 -18.31 -18.60 -9.04
N GLN A 232 -19.13 -18.89 -10.05
CA GLN A 232 -19.56 -20.24 -10.35
C GLN A 232 -18.54 -20.90 -11.28
N LYS A 233 -17.88 -21.94 -10.79
CA LYS A 233 -17.05 -22.81 -11.64
C LYS A 233 -17.98 -23.66 -12.48
N GLY A 234 -17.88 -23.57 -13.82
CA GLY A 234 -18.62 -24.42 -14.76
C GLY A 234 -18.28 -25.89 -14.51
N GLY A 235 -19.26 -26.63 -13.99
CA GLY A 235 -19.16 -28.07 -13.72
C GLY A 235 -19.68 -28.43 -12.32
N ARG A 236 -20.56 -29.46 -12.26
CA ARG A 236 -21.05 -30.11 -11.03
C ARG A 236 -19.88 -30.75 -10.24
N GLY A 237 -19.08 -29.98 -9.56
CA GLY A 237 -17.94 -30.49 -8.77
C GLY A 237 -17.99 -29.97 -7.35
N LYS A 238 -18.00 -30.90 -6.39
CA LYS A 238 -17.83 -30.72 -4.94
C LYS A 238 -16.82 -29.61 -4.61
N HIS A 239 -17.02 -28.91 -3.50
CA HIS A 239 -16.06 -27.98 -2.89
C HIS A 239 -14.63 -28.47 -3.11
N GLY A 240 -13.86 -27.70 -3.92
CA GLY A 240 -12.51 -28.09 -4.29
C GLY A 240 -11.67 -28.32 -3.05
N SER A 241 -11.02 -29.46 -2.97
CA SER A 241 -10.05 -29.81 -1.94
C SER A 241 -9.03 -28.66 -1.81
N PHE A 242 -8.47 -28.47 -0.60
CA PHE A 242 -7.41 -27.49 -0.33
C PHE A 242 -6.26 -27.57 -1.36
N GLY A 243 -5.93 -28.80 -1.83
CA GLY A 243 -4.95 -29.02 -2.88
C GLY A 243 -5.34 -28.40 -4.24
N GLN A 244 -6.64 -28.36 -4.59
CA GLN A 244 -7.11 -27.69 -5.83
C GLN A 244 -6.98 -26.17 -5.72
N ARG A 245 -7.28 -25.58 -4.57
CA ARG A 245 -7.09 -24.14 -4.35
C ARG A 245 -5.62 -23.76 -4.45
N LEU A 246 -4.73 -24.58 -3.93
CA LEU A 246 -3.29 -24.38 -4.02
C LEU A 246 -2.80 -24.52 -5.49
N ALA A 247 -3.31 -25.47 -6.25
CA ALA A 247 -2.99 -25.63 -7.67
C ALA A 247 -3.51 -24.45 -8.51
N ASP A 248 -4.72 -23.95 -8.20
CA ASP A 248 -5.29 -22.75 -8.84
C ASP A 248 -4.45 -21.51 -8.56
N GLU A 249 -3.88 -21.35 -7.34
CA GLU A 249 -2.97 -20.25 -6.98
C GLU A 249 -1.72 -20.21 -7.88
N PHE A 250 -1.14 -21.37 -8.18
CA PHE A 250 0.04 -21.47 -9.05
C PHE A 250 -0.29 -21.66 -10.53
N THR A 251 -1.51 -21.29 -10.93
CA THR A 251 -1.93 -21.28 -12.33
C THR A 251 -2.29 -19.86 -12.75
N LEU A 252 -1.72 -19.39 -13.88
CA LEU A 252 -2.02 -18.06 -14.42
C LEU A 252 -3.53 -17.90 -14.67
N SER A 253 -4.09 -16.75 -14.35
CA SER A 253 -5.54 -16.49 -14.46
C SER A 253 -6.08 -16.72 -15.88
N ALA A 254 -5.29 -16.43 -16.92
CA ALA A 254 -5.64 -16.70 -18.31
C ALA A 254 -5.74 -18.19 -18.69
N GLN A 255 -5.28 -19.10 -17.83
CA GLN A 255 -5.24 -20.55 -18.07
C GLN A 255 -6.13 -21.32 -17.09
N GLN A 256 -6.72 -20.63 -16.13
CA GLN A 256 -7.72 -21.24 -15.24
C GLN A 256 -9.01 -21.57 -16.03
N ARG A 257 -9.80 -22.48 -15.47
CA ARG A 257 -11.07 -22.88 -16.08
C ARG A 257 -12.00 -21.68 -16.22
N PRO A 258 -12.76 -21.59 -17.33
CA PRO A 258 -13.80 -20.59 -17.48
C PRO A 258 -14.75 -20.62 -16.28
N SER A 259 -15.13 -19.46 -15.81
CA SER A 259 -16.08 -19.31 -14.70
C SER A 259 -17.07 -18.22 -15.04
N THR A 260 -18.32 -18.41 -14.61
CA THR A 260 -19.35 -17.39 -14.71
C THR A 260 -19.35 -16.54 -13.45
N LEU A 261 -19.46 -15.23 -13.61
CA LEU A 261 -19.57 -14.28 -12.52
C LEU A 261 -21.06 -13.98 -12.30
N GLU A 262 -21.53 -14.29 -11.11
CA GLU A 262 -22.91 -14.01 -10.68
C GLU A 262 -22.89 -12.87 -9.66
N PHE A 263 -23.72 -11.86 -9.89
CA PHE A 263 -23.91 -10.75 -8.96
C PHE A 263 -25.10 -11.06 -8.06
N ARG A 264 -24.90 -10.85 -6.77
CA ARG A 264 -25.95 -10.90 -5.76
C ARG A 264 -26.55 -9.52 -5.53
N ASP A 265 -27.77 -9.49 -5.00
CA ASP A 265 -28.42 -8.27 -4.57
C ASP A 265 -27.59 -7.53 -3.49
N GLU A 266 -27.72 -6.24 -3.44
CA GLU A 266 -26.97 -5.39 -2.51
C GLU A 266 -27.43 -5.65 -1.07
N SER A 267 -26.51 -6.12 -0.24
CA SER A 267 -26.75 -6.27 1.17
C SER A 267 -26.32 -5.01 1.93
N PRO A 268 -26.99 -4.64 3.04
CA PRO A 268 -26.57 -3.49 3.87
C PRO A 268 -25.11 -3.58 4.33
N THR A 269 -24.63 -4.82 4.59
CA THR A 269 -23.25 -5.08 4.99
C THR A 269 -22.26 -4.78 3.86
N PHE A 270 -22.62 -5.09 2.60
CA PHE A 270 -21.81 -4.71 1.44
C PHE A 270 -21.67 -3.19 1.33
N VAL A 271 -22.78 -2.47 1.44
CA VAL A 271 -22.79 -1.01 1.37
C VAL A 271 -21.93 -0.42 2.49
N ALA A 272 -22.09 -0.88 3.74
CA ALA A 272 -21.31 -0.40 4.88
C ALA A 272 -19.80 -0.63 4.69
N LEU A 273 -19.39 -1.83 4.24
CA LEU A 273 -17.98 -2.15 4.00
C LEU A 273 -17.39 -1.35 2.81
N SER A 274 -18.19 -1.08 1.78
CA SER A 274 -17.78 -0.26 0.64
C SER A 274 -17.56 1.20 1.07
N TRP A 275 -18.42 1.73 1.90
CA TRP A 275 -18.27 3.05 2.50
C TRP A 275 -17.04 3.13 3.40
N LEU A 276 -16.85 2.13 4.25
CA LEU A 276 -15.67 2.04 5.12
C LEU A 276 -14.39 2.00 4.31
N SER A 277 -14.34 1.19 3.24
CA SER A 277 -13.19 1.12 2.35
C SER A 277 -12.91 2.45 1.67
N SER A 278 -13.94 3.12 1.13
CA SER A 278 -13.80 4.42 0.47
C SER A 278 -13.31 5.51 1.42
N THR A 279 -13.86 5.54 2.64
CA THR A 279 -13.42 6.48 3.69
C THR A 279 -11.99 6.20 4.11
N ALA A 280 -11.62 4.93 4.26
CA ALA A 280 -10.27 4.53 4.63
C ALA A 280 -9.23 4.92 3.57
N ILE A 281 -9.55 4.86 2.27
CA ILE A 281 -8.68 5.34 1.18
C ILE A 281 -8.41 6.85 1.32
N ILE A 282 -9.46 7.64 1.52
CA ILE A 282 -9.32 9.10 1.70
C ILE A 282 -8.48 9.39 2.96
N THR A 283 -8.77 8.70 4.05
CA THR A 283 -8.01 8.84 5.31
C THR A 283 -6.54 8.47 5.14
N GLN A 284 -6.23 7.42 4.36
CA GLN A 284 -4.85 7.05 4.05
C GLN A 284 -4.12 8.17 3.29
N ILE A 285 -4.76 8.78 2.30
CA ILE A 285 -4.16 9.89 1.53
C ILE A 285 -3.91 11.08 2.44
N LEU A 286 -4.91 11.49 3.24
CA LEU A 286 -4.78 12.60 4.19
C LEU A 286 -3.69 12.35 5.23
N TYR A 287 -3.70 11.17 5.85
CA TYR A 287 -2.68 10.77 6.82
C TYR A 287 -1.28 10.81 6.21
N GLY A 288 -1.12 10.27 5.00
CA GLY A 288 0.15 10.31 4.28
C GLY A 288 0.59 11.74 3.99
N THR A 289 -0.31 12.61 3.52
CA THR A 289 0.01 14.02 3.27
C THR A 289 0.53 14.70 4.54
N VAL A 290 -0.13 14.50 5.68
CA VAL A 290 0.31 15.06 6.96
C VAL A 290 1.68 14.52 7.38
N VAL A 291 1.87 13.20 7.32
CA VAL A 291 3.14 12.57 7.70
C VAL A 291 4.29 13.06 6.81
N PHE A 292 4.13 12.97 5.50
CA PHE A 292 5.22 13.28 4.57
C PHE A 292 5.53 14.78 4.47
N SER A 293 4.55 15.66 4.66
CA SER A 293 4.78 17.11 4.70
C SER A 293 5.42 17.58 6.01
N SER A 294 5.34 16.78 7.06
CA SER A 294 5.91 17.10 8.37
C SER A 294 7.35 16.60 8.56
N ILE A 295 7.92 15.93 7.57
CA ILE A 295 9.29 15.40 7.64
C ILE A 295 10.30 16.54 7.57
N LEU A 296 11.19 16.60 8.56
CA LEU A 296 12.27 17.56 8.69
C LEU A 296 13.62 16.95 8.27
N PHE A 297 14.61 17.80 8.06
CA PHE A 297 15.99 17.46 7.78
C PHE A 297 16.21 16.69 6.48
N LEU A 298 15.41 16.98 5.46
CA LEU A 298 15.47 16.34 4.16
C LEU A 298 15.52 17.38 3.04
N GLY A 299 16.54 17.32 2.21
CA GLY A 299 16.69 18.20 1.05
C GLY A 299 16.02 17.64 -0.22
N THR A 300 15.72 18.52 -1.20
CA THR A 300 15.05 18.17 -2.47
C THR A 300 15.82 17.13 -3.30
N ALA A 301 17.16 17.16 -3.29
CA ALA A 301 18.00 16.19 -3.98
C ALA A 301 17.81 14.76 -3.45
N VAL A 302 17.56 14.61 -2.13
CA VAL A 302 17.29 13.30 -1.50
C VAL A 302 15.87 12.85 -1.79
N VAL A 303 14.91 13.76 -1.76
CA VAL A 303 13.51 13.49 -2.15
C VAL A 303 13.44 12.94 -3.57
N GLY A 304 14.24 13.49 -4.50
CA GLY A 304 14.38 13.00 -5.87
C GLY A 304 14.87 11.55 -5.98
N ARG A 305 15.46 10.98 -4.92
CA ARG A 305 15.84 9.55 -4.83
C ARG A 305 14.79 8.70 -4.11
N ILE A 306 14.05 9.27 -3.19
CA ILE A 306 13.03 8.57 -2.39
C ILE A 306 11.75 8.34 -3.20
N ILE A 307 11.24 9.38 -3.88
CA ILE A 307 10.02 9.31 -4.69
C ILE A 307 10.04 8.18 -5.72
N PRO A 308 11.10 8.01 -6.54
CA PRO A 308 11.16 6.92 -7.51
C PRO A 308 11.10 5.53 -6.88
N ARG A 309 11.60 5.34 -5.66
CA ARG A 309 11.56 4.05 -4.96
C ARG A 309 10.12 3.67 -4.57
N TYR A 310 9.34 4.60 -4.03
CA TYR A 310 7.91 4.39 -3.76
C TYR A 310 7.13 4.15 -5.07
N TRP A 311 7.39 4.99 -6.08
CA TRP A 311 6.77 4.89 -7.40
C TRP A 311 7.05 3.54 -8.07
N LEU A 312 8.28 3.05 -8.02
CA LEU A 312 8.67 1.76 -8.59
C LEU A 312 7.88 0.60 -7.96
N SER A 313 7.74 0.59 -6.63
CA SER A 313 6.93 -0.44 -5.94
C SER A 313 5.47 -0.42 -6.40
N ALA A 314 4.86 0.77 -6.51
CA ALA A 314 3.49 0.92 -6.98
C ALA A 314 3.32 0.42 -8.43
N VAL A 315 4.24 0.82 -9.33
CA VAL A 315 4.20 0.44 -10.76
C VAL A 315 4.40 -1.07 -10.94
N LEU A 316 5.34 -1.69 -10.23
CA LEU A 316 5.56 -3.13 -10.30
C LEU A 316 4.31 -3.91 -9.87
N CYS A 317 3.71 -3.55 -8.75
CA CYS A 317 2.47 -4.18 -8.27
C CYS A 317 1.33 -3.97 -9.26
N ARG A 318 1.19 -2.76 -9.80
CA ARG A 318 0.16 -2.43 -10.80
C ARG A 318 0.34 -3.20 -12.09
N ALA A 319 1.56 -3.34 -12.60
CA ALA A 319 1.85 -4.08 -13.83
C ALA A 319 1.48 -5.57 -13.69
N VAL A 320 1.85 -6.21 -12.58
CA VAL A 320 1.48 -7.61 -12.30
C VAL A 320 -0.03 -7.75 -12.18
N LEU A 321 -0.70 -6.83 -11.47
CA LEU A 321 -2.15 -6.84 -11.32
C LEU A 321 -2.87 -6.71 -12.67
N MET A 322 -2.46 -5.77 -13.51
CA MET A 322 -3.05 -5.56 -14.84
C MET A 322 -2.90 -6.79 -15.74
N PHE A 323 -1.74 -7.47 -15.70
CA PHE A 323 -1.51 -8.70 -16.43
C PHE A 323 -2.49 -9.80 -16.00
N GLU A 324 -2.67 -10.01 -14.70
CA GLU A 324 -3.60 -11.03 -14.17
C GLU A 324 -5.06 -10.69 -14.44
N ILE A 325 -5.44 -9.41 -14.31
CA ILE A 325 -6.81 -8.96 -14.61
C ILE A 325 -7.14 -9.14 -16.09
N ALA A 326 -6.19 -8.87 -17.00
CA ALA A 326 -6.39 -9.18 -18.42
C ALA A 326 -6.65 -10.69 -18.65
N GLY A 327 -5.93 -11.55 -17.91
CA GLY A 327 -6.16 -12.98 -17.91
C GLY A 327 -7.54 -13.38 -17.35
N ILE A 328 -7.99 -12.75 -16.27
CA ILE A 328 -9.32 -12.99 -15.69
C ILE A 328 -10.41 -12.60 -16.68
N ARG A 329 -10.32 -11.41 -17.27
CA ARG A 329 -11.31 -10.91 -18.25
C ARG A 329 -11.44 -11.80 -19.48
N SER A 330 -10.37 -12.48 -19.89
CA SER A 330 -10.41 -13.42 -21.04
C SER A 330 -11.07 -14.78 -20.72
N THR A 331 -11.30 -15.08 -19.45
CA THR A 331 -11.81 -16.39 -18.98
C THR A 331 -13.13 -16.29 -18.22
N VAL A 332 -13.63 -15.07 -17.96
CA VAL A 332 -14.90 -14.85 -17.25
C VAL A 332 -16.00 -14.52 -18.24
N ASP A 333 -17.08 -15.31 -18.21
CA ASP A 333 -18.32 -15.02 -18.93
C ASP A 333 -19.27 -14.28 -17.97
N VAL A 334 -19.76 -13.11 -18.39
CA VAL A 334 -20.69 -12.32 -17.56
C VAL A 334 -22.12 -12.70 -17.96
N GLN A 335 -22.85 -13.29 -17.04
CA GLN A 335 -24.22 -13.75 -17.28
C GLN A 335 -25.24 -12.62 -17.57
N ASP A 336 -24.89 -11.37 -17.40
CA ASP A 336 -25.82 -10.24 -17.59
C ASP A 336 -26.20 -10.01 -19.06
N GLU A 337 -25.31 -10.31 -20.01
CA GLU A 337 -25.68 -10.19 -21.46
C GLU A 337 -26.71 -11.20 -21.91
N GLN A 338 -26.74 -12.38 -21.30
CA GLN A 338 -27.74 -13.41 -21.65
C GLN A 338 -29.16 -13.08 -21.16
N LYS A 339 -29.28 -12.31 -20.07
CA LYS A 339 -30.60 -11.87 -19.59
C LYS A 339 -31.17 -10.76 -20.45
N VAL A 340 -30.34 -9.79 -20.86
CA VAL A 340 -30.75 -8.69 -21.75
C VAL A 340 -31.14 -9.25 -23.12
N SER A 341 -30.35 -10.12 -23.72
CA SER A 341 -30.68 -10.72 -25.03
C SER A 341 -31.92 -11.62 -24.98
N ARG A 342 -32.21 -12.30 -23.86
CA ARG A 342 -33.46 -13.07 -23.70
C ARG A 342 -34.67 -12.15 -23.48
N ILE A 343 -34.50 -10.99 -22.81
CA ILE A 343 -35.60 -10.03 -22.65
C ILE A 343 -35.91 -9.36 -23.98
N ASP A 344 -34.90 -9.00 -24.77
CA ASP A 344 -35.07 -8.42 -26.09
C ASP A 344 -35.70 -9.45 -27.06
N SER A 345 -35.26 -10.70 -27.03
CA SER A 345 -35.88 -11.79 -27.85
C SER A 345 -37.31 -12.09 -27.39
N ALA A 346 -37.64 -11.99 -26.12
CA ALA A 346 -39.00 -12.21 -25.63
C ALA A 346 -39.91 -10.99 -25.92
N ALA A 347 -39.35 -9.78 -25.95
CA ALA A 347 -40.07 -8.58 -26.35
C ALA A 347 -40.36 -8.55 -27.85
N ASP A 348 -39.41 -8.99 -28.68
CA ASP A 348 -39.64 -9.13 -30.14
C ASP A 348 -40.69 -10.22 -30.48
N LEU A 349 -40.70 -11.31 -29.70
CA LEU A 349 -41.76 -12.32 -29.86
C LEU A 349 -43.15 -11.87 -29.39
N SER A 350 -43.21 -10.97 -28.40
CA SER A 350 -44.49 -10.40 -27.92
C SER A 350 -45.07 -9.32 -28.85
N ASN A 351 -44.21 -8.68 -29.66
CA ASN A 351 -44.65 -7.69 -30.66
C ASN A 351 -44.99 -8.31 -32.04
N ALA A 352 -44.77 -9.60 -32.19
CA ALA A 352 -45.05 -10.35 -33.43
C ALA A 352 -46.41 -11.08 -33.43
N TYR A 353 -47.20 -10.97 -32.37
CA TYR A 353 -48.58 -11.44 -32.24
C TYR A 353 -49.48 -10.22 -31.92
#